data_99ccb4731cd1c624f8ab06d3650006e1
#
_entry.id   99ccb4731cd1c624f8ab06d3650006e1
#
_cell.length_a   1.000
_cell.length_b   1.000
_cell.length_c   1.000
_cell.angle_alpha   90.00
_cell.angle_beta   90.00
_cell.angle_gamma   90.00
#
_symmetry.space_group_name_H-M   'P 1'
#
loop_
_entity.id
_entity.type
_entity.pdbx_description
1 polymer ?
#
loop_
_entity_poly.entity_id
_entity_poly.type
_entity_poly.pdbx_seq_one_letter_code
_entity_poly.pdbx_strand_id
1 'polypeptide(L)'
;MAVKYIFVTGGVVSGLGKGITAASLGRLLKSRGLKVTIQKFDPYINVDPGTMSPYQHGEVFVTDDGAETDLDLGHYERFVNENLSVDSNVTTGKIYWSVITKERRGDFLGGTVQVIPHITNEIKEKVYRVAKNKNVDVVITEIGGTVGDIESLPYLEAIRQVAVEVGKENCLYIHLTLLPYLSQSGEQKSKPTQHSVKELLGLGIQPDIIVCRTEIGIDEEVKNKISLFCNIRPDAVIENKNASVIYEVPLMLEEAGLARVVCDRLKLTDKEPDLTKWKAMVDKIKNLKGSVRIALVGKYVALHDAYISVAESLKHGGIANDVNVEIDWIDSEEVTRENAAEKLKNANGILVPGGFGDRGIDGKIAAIEYARKNDVPFFGICLEMQLAVVEYARNVLGYADAHSTEFAPDTAHPVIDIMDEQKEISDMGGTMRLGLYPCKLNENGKCRALYNEDLIYERHRHRYEFGNAFREDFKNGGMLISGLSPDEKLVEIVELPQNKWHIGVQFHPEFKSRPNKPHPLFASFIEAAVKNK
;
A
#
# COMPACT_ATOMS: atom_id res chain seq x y z
N MET A 1 -6.64 9.97 28.90
CA MET A 1 -5.96 11.15 28.29
C MET A 1 -6.85 11.63 27.15
N ALA A 2 -6.95 12.94 26.87
CA ALA A 2 -7.65 13.41 25.66
C ALA A 2 -6.87 12.95 24.42
N VAL A 3 -7.59 12.57 23.35
CA VAL A 3 -6.98 12.19 22.09
C VAL A 3 -6.20 13.35 21.49
N LYS A 4 -5.02 13.10 20.98
CA LYS A 4 -4.18 14.09 20.29
C LYS A 4 -4.30 13.93 18.77
N TYR A 5 -4.44 15.04 18.06
CA TYR A 5 -4.59 15.10 16.61
C TYR A 5 -3.37 15.76 15.98
N ILE A 6 -2.71 15.06 15.09
CA ILE A 6 -1.55 15.54 14.35
C ILE A 6 -1.93 15.60 12.87
N PHE A 7 -1.85 16.76 12.27
CA PHE A 7 -2.11 16.95 10.84
C PHE A 7 -0.81 17.16 10.09
N VAL A 8 -0.60 16.33 9.06
CA VAL A 8 0.59 16.37 8.21
C VAL A 8 0.19 16.95 6.87
N THR A 9 0.68 18.14 6.56
CA THR A 9 0.48 18.85 5.30
C THR A 9 1.78 18.93 4.51
N GLY A 10 1.72 19.24 3.23
CA GLY A 10 2.92 19.45 2.44
C GLY A 10 2.76 20.57 1.43
N GLY A 11 3.88 21.15 1.05
CA GLY A 11 3.91 22.23 0.08
C GLY A 11 5.12 22.15 -0.86
N VAL A 12 5.22 23.11 -1.77
CA VAL A 12 6.25 23.24 -2.80
C VAL A 12 6.03 22.27 -3.98
N VAL A 13 6.09 20.95 -3.74
CA VAL A 13 5.88 19.90 -4.77
C VAL A 13 5.21 18.67 -4.16
N SER A 14 4.60 17.83 -5.01
CA SER A 14 4.16 16.49 -4.65
C SER A 14 5.34 15.54 -4.45
N GLY A 15 5.11 14.37 -3.86
CA GLY A 15 6.16 13.34 -3.71
C GLY A 15 7.24 13.65 -2.66
N LEU A 16 7.03 14.60 -1.76
CA LEU A 16 7.98 14.92 -0.68
C LEU A 16 8.12 13.84 0.40
N GLY A 17 7.27 12.81 0.38
CA GLY A 17 7.27 11.74 1.37
C GLY A 17 6.45 12.08 2.63
N LYS A 18 5.31 12.76 2.47
CA LYS A 18 4.34 12.97 3.57
C LYS A 18 3.95 11.65 4.23
N GLY A 19 3.56 10.65 3.41
CA GLY A 19 3.14 9.33 3.87
C GLY A 19 4.23 8.63 4.70
N ILE A 20 5.46 8.62 4.20
CA ILE A 20 6.60 8.03 4.91
C ILE A 20 6.92 8.79 6.21
N THR A 21 6.79 10.12 6.21
CA THR A 21 6.98 10.92 7.43
C THR A 21 5.90 10.65 8.46
N ALA A 22 4.62 10.60 8.05
CA ALA A 22 3.49 10.25 8.91
C ALA A 22 3.63 8.83 9.49
N ALA A 23 3.97 7.85 8.64
CA ALA A 23 4.21 6.47 9.03
C ALA A 23 5.39 6.34 10.00
N SER A 24 6.49 7.07 9.74
CA SER A 24 7.67 7.12 10.61
C SER A 24 7.33 7.70 11.98
N LEU A 25 6.61 8.82 12.03
CA LEU A 25 6.16 9.41 13.28
C LEU A 25 5.25 8.44 14.04
N GLY A 26 4.30 7.79 13.35
CA GLY A 26 3.44 6.76 13.93
C GLY A 26 4.26 5.65 14.58
N ARG A 27 5.31 5.16 13.91
CA ARG A 27 6.25 4.17 14.45
C ARG A 27 6.96 4.67 15.71
N LEU A 28 7.47 5.91 15.68
CA LEU A 28 8.21 6.51 16.78
C LEU A 28 7.33 6.71 18.02
N LEU A 29 6.10 7.18 17.85
CA LEU A 29 5.15 7.33 18.96
C LEU A 29 4.73 5.98 19.52
N LYS A 30 4.49 4.99 18.66
CA LYS A 30 4.17 3.62 19.07
C LYS A 30 5.33 2.97 19.85
N SER A 31 6.57 3.21 19.46
CA SER A 31 7.75 2.70 20.18
C SER A 31 7.91 3.29 21.59
N ARG A 32 7.22 4.39 21.88
CA ARG A 32 7.09 5.01 23.21
C ARG A 32 5.92 4.47 24.02
N GLY A 33 5.18 3.50 23.47
CA GLY A 33 4.02 2.86 24.13
C GLY A 33 2.69 3.57 23.91
N LEU A 34 2.61 4.53 23.01
CA LEU A 34 1.36 5.21 22.65
C LEU A 34 0.55 4.37 21.65
N LYS A 35 -0.77 4.43 21.75
CA LYS A 35 -1.69 3.86 20.77
C LYS A 35 -1.91 4.88 19.64
N VAL A 36 -1.49 4.55 18.44
CA VAL A 36 -1.49 5.47 17.29
C VAL A 36 -2.27 4.88 16.14
N THR A 37 -3.07 5.69 15.47
CA THR A 37 -3.64 5.34 14.16
C THR A 37 -3.32 6.43 13.14
N ILE A 38 -3.32 6.06 11.85
CA ILE A 38 -3.02 6.98 10.76
C ILE A 38 -4.20 7.03 9.80
N GLN A 39 -4.51 8.22 9.29
CA GLN A 39 -5.50 8.46 8.23
C GLN A 39 -4.86 9.16 7.04
N LYS A 40 -5.40 8.88 5.86
CA LYS A 40 -5.12 9.58 4.60
C LYS A 40 -6.36 10.32 4.14
N PHE A 41 -6.24 11.60 3.87
CA PHE A 41 -7.29 12.41 3.24
C PHE A 41 -6.85 12.78 1.83
N ASP A 42 -7.56 12.25 0.83
CA ASP A 42 -7.24 12.44 -0.58
C ASP A 42 -8.19 13.46 -1.23
N PRO A 43 -7.64 14.53 -1.85
CA PRO A 43 -8.47 15.62 -2.36
C PRO A 43 -9.14 15.33 -3.72
N TYR A 44 -8.93 14.18 -4.33
CA TYR A 44 -9.59 13.84 -5.61
C TYR A 44 -11.08 13.50 -5.43
N ILE A 45 -11.85 13.69 -6.53
CA ILE A 45 -13.32 13.54 -6.54
C ILE A 45 -13.77 12.07 -6.62
N ASN A 46 -12.90 11.14 -6.97
CA ASN A 46 -13.25 9.72 -6.97
C ASN A 46 -13.72 9.27 -5.58
N VAL A 47 -14.74 8.41 -5.54
CA VAL A 47 -15.26 7.86 -4.28
C VAL A 47 -14.18 7.00 -3.60
N ASP A 48 -13.47 6.22 -4.39
CA ASP A 48 -12.30 5.44 -4.00
C ASP A 48 -11.38 5.25 -5.22
N PRO A 49 -10.16 4.72 -5.03
CA PRO A 49 -9.24 4.48 -6.14
C PRO A 49 -9.54 3.21 -6.94
N GLY A 50 -10.56 2.42 -6.59
CA GLY A 50 -10.82 1.09 -7.17
C GLY A 50 -10.99 1.06 -8.68
N THR A 51 -11.51 2.14 -9.28
CA THR A 51 -11.68 2.30 -10.73
C THR A 51 -10.59 3.15 -11.39
N MET A 52 -9.61 3.64 -10.63
CA MET A 52 -8.55 4.48 -11.16
C MET A 52 -7.47 3.64 -11.87
N SER A 53 -6.86 4.24 -12.89
CA SER A 53 -5.73 3.59 -13.57
C SER A 53 -4.50 3.53 -12.67
N PRO A 54 -3.86 2.36 -12.51
CA PRO A 54 -2.62 2.24 -11.75
C PRO A 54 -1.47 3.11 -12.28
N TYR A 55 -1.48 3.48 -13.56
CA TYR A 55 -0.52 4.42 -14.14
C TYR A 55 -0.66 5.86 -13.64
N GLN A 56 -1.84 6.24 -13.16
CA GLN A 56 -2.07 7.59 -12.64
C GLN A 56 -2.03 7.66 -11.12
N HIS A 57 -2.44 6.58 -10.45
CA HIS A 57 -2.66 6.57 -9.00
C HIS A 57 -1.69 5.64 -8.25
N GLY A 58 -1.03 4.71 -8.94
CA GLY A 58 -0.28 3.65 -8.31
C GLY A 58 -1.17 2.48 -7.88
N GLU A 59 -0.69 1.70 -6.93
CA GLU A 59 -1.40 0.54 -6.38
C GLU A 59 -2.69 0.92 -5.66
N VAL A 60 -3.73 0.12 -5.85
CA VAL A 60 -4.92 0.15 -5.00
C VAL A 60 -4.71 -0.83 -3.85
N PHE A 61 -4.52 -0.30 -2.65
CA PHE A 61 -4.34 -1.10 -1.44
C PHE A 61 -5.69 -1.46 -0.83
N VAL A 62 -5.86 -2.70 -0.36
CA VAL A 62 -7.13 -3.17 0.23
C VAL A 62 -6.95 -3.48 1.71
N THR A 63 -7.85 -2.95 2.54
CA THR A 63 -7.89 -3.19 3.99
C THR A 63 -8.65 -4.47 4.34
N ASP A 64 -8.58 -4.91 5.61
CA ASP A 64 -9.27 -6.12 6.08
C ASP A 64 -10.79 -6.03 5.91
N ASP A 65 -11.36 -4.84 6.09
CA ASP A 65 -12.80 -4.56 5.95
C ASP A 65 -13.24 -4.24 4.51
N GLY A 66 -12.35 -4.46 3.53
CA GLY A 66 -12.67 -4.39 2.10
C GLY A 66 -12.64 -2.99 1.50
N ALA A 67 -12.09 -2.00 2.17
CA ALA A 67 -11.91 -0.69 1.58
C ALA A 67 -10.79 -0.69 0.54
N GLU A 68 -11.08 -0.22 -0.68
CA GLU A 68 -10.10 0.13 -1.69
C GLU A 68 -9.53 1.51 -1.36
N THR A 69 -8.22 1.61 -1.24
CA THR A 69 -7.55 2.78 -0.66
C THR A 69 -6.29 3.17 -1.42
N ASP A 70 -5.78 4.36 -1.10
CA ASP A 70 -4.49 4.84 -1.57
C ASP A 70 -3.32 3.94 -1.10
N LEU A 71 -2.25 3.87 -1.89
CA LEU A 71 -1.04 3.08 -1.63
C LEU A 71 -0.33 3.46 -0.31
N ASP A 72 -0.48 4.71 0.15
CA ASP A 72 0.12 5.16 1.40
C ASP A 72 -0.35 4.35 2.62
N LEU A 73 -1.57 3.78 2.57
CA LEU A 73 -2.04 2.91 3.64
C LEU A 73 -1.18 1.65 3.80
N GLY A 74 -0.64 1.13 2.70
CA GLY A 74 0.35 0.06 2.73
C GLY A 74 1.61 0.48 3.49
N HIS A 75 2.11 1.68 3.26
CA HIS A 75 3.24 2.23 4.04
C HIS A 75 2.90 2.36 5.51
N TYR A 76 1.71 2.89 5.84
CA TYR A 76 1.30 3.05 7.24
C TYR A 76 1.26 1.69 7.95
N GLU A 77 0.61 0.69 7.37
CA GLU A 77 0.55 -0.66 7.95
C GLU A 77 1.93 -1.29 8.11
N ARG A 78 2.82 -1.14 7.13
CA ARG A 78 4.20 -1.68 7.19
C ARG A 78 5.03 -1.05 8.30
N PHE A 79 4.90 0.27 8.51
CA PHE A 79 5.67 0.99 9.51
C PHE A 79 5.10 0.82 10.92
N VAL A 80 3.78 0.98 11.08
CA VAL A 80 3.13 0.92 12.40
C VAL A 80 2.89 -0.52 12.87
N ASN A 81 2.89 -1.47 11.94
CA ASN A 81 2.58 -2.89 12.17
C ASN A 81 1.19 -3.07 12.80
N GLU A 82 0.18 -2.43 12.22
CA GLU A 82 -1.24 -2.56 12.54
C GLU A 82 -2.06 -2.52 11.26
N ASN A 83 -3.20 -3.23 11.25
CA ASN A 83 -4.12 -3.19 10.13
C ASN A 83 -5.03 -1.97 10.25
N LEU A 84 -5.16 -1.25 9.14
CA LEU A 84 -6.03 -0.09 9.02
C LEU A 84 -7.43 -0.52 8.55
N SER A 85 -8.36 0.44 8.46
CA SER A 85 -9.75 0.19 8.12
C SER A 85 -10.29 1.25 7.15
N VAL A 86 -11.54 1.08 6.72
CA VAL A 86 -12.27 2.06 5.89
C VAL A 86 -12.23 3.49 6.45
N ASP A 87 -12.13 3.64 7.77
CA ASP A 87 -12.03 4.96 8.41
C ASP A 87 -10.66 5.62 8.19
N SER A 88 -9.67 4.87 7.71
CA SER A 88 -8.31 5.37 7.53
C SER A 88 -8.06 6.01 6.15
N ASN A 89 -8.99 5.90 5.19
CA ASN A 89 -8.89 6.58 3.90
C ASN A 89 -10.18 7.33 3.55
N VAL A 90 -10.08 8.63 3.42
CA VAL A 90 -11.19 9.54 3.14
C VAL A 90 -10.90 10.34 1.88
N THR A 91 -11.77 10.24 0.88
CA THR A 91 -11.68 11.00 -0.37
C THR A 91 -12.70 12.14 -0.40
N THR A 92 -12.44 13.15 -1.20
CA THR A 92 -13.42 14.22 -1.47
C THR A 92 -14.72 13.62 -2.00
N GLY A 93 -14.66 12.62 -2.88
CA GLY A 93 -15.84 11.93 -3.40
C GLY A 93 -16.70 11.33 -2.30
N LYS A 94 -16.12 10.59 -1.34
CA LYS A 94 -16.87 10.04 -0.18
C LYS A 94 -17.53 11.13 0.66
N ILE A 95 -16.84 12.24 0.89
CA ILE A 95 -17.38 13.37 1.69
C ILE A 95 -18.58 14.00 0.98
N TYR A 96 -18.42 14.38 -0.29
CA TYR A 96 -19.49 15.03 -1.06
C TYR A 96 -20.67 14.09 -1.27
N TRP A 97 -20.41 12.82 -1.59
CA TRP A 97 -21.46 11.81 -1.73
C TRP A 97 -22.29 11.66 -0.45
N SER A 98 -21.63 11.61 0.71
CA SER A 98 -22.31 11.57 2.01
C SER A 98 -23.20 12.79 2.23
N VAL A 99 -22.68 14.00 2.00
CA VAL A 99 -23.43 15.25 2.21
C VAL A 99 -24.60 15.37 1.22
N ILE A 100 -24.39 15.06 -0.07
CA ILE A 100 -25.43 15.11 -1.10
C ILE A 100 -26.53 14.07 -0.78
N THR A 101 -26.15 12.87 -0.34
CA THR A 101 -27.11 11.84 0.08
C THR A 101 -27.96 12.30 1.26
N LYS A 102 -27.35 12.94 2.27
CA LYS A 102 -28.06 13.55 3.42
C LYS A 102 -29.02 14.64 2.96
N GLU A 103 -28.59 15.49 2.02
CA GLU A 103 -29.43 16.56 1.45
C GLU A 103 -30.66 15.96 0.74
N ARG A 104 -30.47 14.96 -0.11
CA ARG A 104 -31.58 14.28 -0.81
C ARG A 104 -32.58 13.61 0.13
N ARG A 105 -32.16 13.14 1.29
CA ARG A 105 -33.05 12.58 2.34
C ARG A 105 -33.75 13.63 3.17
N GLY A 106 -33.38 14.92 3.04
CA GLY A 106 -33.97 16.01 3.82
C GLY A 106 -33.34 16.21 5.21
N ASP A 107 -32.21 15.61 5.49
CA ASP A 107 -31.54 15.66 6.81
C ASP A 107 -31.20 17.10 7.24
N PHE A 108 -31.08 18.04 6.29
CA PHE A 108 -30.80 19.46 6.55
C PHE A 108 -32.04 20.34 6.71
N LEU A 109 -33.25 19.74 6.76
CA LEU A 109 -34.51 20.42 7.06
C LEU A 109 -34.79 21.68 6.19
N GLY A 110 -34.40 21.65 4.92
CA GLY A 110 -34.59 22.76 3.98
C GLY A 110 -33.54 23.89 4.06
N GLY A 111 -32.51 23.71 4.88
CA GLY A 111 -31.38 24.65 4.96
C GLY A 111 -30.50 24.61 3.69
N THR A 112 -29.86 25.74 3.36
CA THR A 112 -28.89 25.83 2.28
C THR A 112 -27.62 25.06 2.68
N VAL A 113 -27.27 24.04 1.90
CA VAL A 113 -26.05 23.23 2.14
C VAL A 113 -24.85 23.89 1.47
N GLN A 114 -23.79 24.15 2.23
CA GLN A 114 -22.58 24.88 1.81
C GLN A 114 -21.32 24.10 2.19
N VAL A 115 -20.16 24.50 1.62
CA VAL A 115 -18.86 23.90 2.00
C VAL A 115 -18.62 24.09 3.50
N ILE A 116 -18.80 25.30 4.00
CA ILE A 116 -18.80 25.61 5.43
C ILE A 116 -20.25 25.90 5.85
N PRO A 117 -20.84 25.18 6.82
CA PRO A 117 -20.19 24.19 7.69
C PRO A 117 -20.38 22.73 7.26
N HIS A 118 -21.13 22.40 6.20
CA HIS A 118 -21.63 21.04 5.98
C HIS A 118 -20.53 20.08 5.52
N ILE A 119 -19.73 20.46 4.52
CA ILE A 119 -18.59 19.64 4.05
C ILE A 119 -17.51 19.58 5.12
N THR A 120 -17.17 20.72 5.75
CA THR A 120 -16.16 20.76 6.82
C THR A 120 -16.58 19.94 8.04
N ASN A 121 -17.85 19.92 8.41
CA ASN A 121 -18.36 19.07 9.50
C ASN A 121 -18.28 17.59 9.17
N GLU A 122 -18.59 17.20 7.92
CA GLU A 122 -18.43 15.82 7.47
C GLU A 122 -16.97 15.36 7.52
N ILE A 123 -16.03 16.23 7.11
CA ILE A 123 -14.58 15.94 7.19
C ILE A 123 -14.15 15.77 8.66
N LYS A 124 -14.55 16.72 9.55
CA LYS A 124 -14.23 16.64 10.99
C LYS A 124 -14.78 15.37 11.63
N GLU A 125 -15.99 14.96 11.25
CA GLU A 125 -16.60 13.73 11.73
C GLU A 125 -15.73 12.50 11.39
N LYS A 126 -15.12 12.45 10.19
CA LYS A 126 -14.18 11.38 9.84
C LYS A 126 -12.91 11.39 10.70
N VAL A 127 -12.38 12.59 11.03
CA VAL A 127 -11.24 12.72 11.95
C VAL A 127 -11.58 12.15 13.33
N TYR A 128 -12.76 12.46 13.86
CA TYR A 128 -13.15 12.01 15.20
C TYR A 128 -13.55 10.54 15.24
N ARG A 129 -14.15 10.01 14.17
CA ARG A 129 -14.65 8.64 14.09
C ARG A 129 -13.54 7.61 14.28
N VAL A 130 -12.40 7.78 13.61
CA VAL A 130 -11.29 6.83 13.73
C VAL A 130 -10.74 6.79 15.15
N ALA A 131 -10.67 7.93 15.83
CA ALA A 131 -10.25 8.02 17.22
C ALA A 131 -11.18 7.25 18.16
N LYS A 132 -12.50 7.42 17.96
CA LYS A 132 -13.53 6.78 18.76
C LYS A 132 -13.56 5.26 18.56
N ASN A 133 -13.46 4.81 17.29
CA ASN A 133 -13.57 3.40 16.96
C ASN A 133 -12.35 2.58 17.41
N LYS A 134 -11.16 3.17 17.42
CA LYS A 134 -9.90 2.47 17.75
C LYS A 134 -9.39 2.71 19.18
N ASN A 135 -10.01 3.59 19.96
CA ASN A 135 -9.57 3.94 21.32
C ASN A 135 -8.07 4.25 21.39
N VAL A 136 -7.62 5.21 20.59
CA VAL A 136 -6.21 5.60 20.45
C VAL A 136 -5.85 6.83 21.26
N ASP A 137 -4.57 7.00 21.56
CA ASP A 137 -4.02 8.20 22.19
C ASP A 137 -3.74 9.30 21.15
N VAL A 138 -3.33 8.92 19.94
CA VAL A 138 -2.92 9.83 18.86
C VAL A 138 -3.52 9.41 17.53
N VAL A 139 -4.09 10.38 16.81
CA VAL A 139 -4.48 10.26 15.39
C VAL A 139 -3.54 11.12 14.56
N ILE A 140 -2.88 10.51 13.59
CA ILE A 140 -2.10 11.24 12.58
C ILE A 140 -2.91 11.25 11.29
N THR A 141 -3.26 12.43 10.79
CA THR A 141 -3.99 12.59 9.53
C THR A 141 -3.09 13.27 8.50
N GLU A 142 -2.77 12.55 7.44
CA GLU A 142 -2.07 13.11 6.29
C GLU A 142 -3.07 13.75 5.32
N ILE A 143 -2.83 15.01 4.97
CA ILE A 143 -3.60 15.73 3.96
C ILE A 143 -2.90 15.57 2.61
N GLY A 144 -3.59 14.92 1.67
CA GLY A 144 -3.12 14.76 0.29
C GLY A 144 -3.06 16.09 -0.47
N GLY A 145 -2.38 16.07 -1.62
CA GLY A 145 -2.16 17.27 -2.42
C GLY A 145 -1.09 18.20 -1.84
N THR A 146 -1.04 19.41 -2.39
CA THR A 146 -0.06 20.45 -2.03
C THR A 146 -0.82 21.66 -1.48
N VAL A 147 -0.32 22.26 -0.41
CA VAL A 147 -0.89 23.51 0.13
C VAL A 147 -0.84 24.59 -0.96
N GLY A 148 -1.99 25.16 -1.27
CA GLY A 148 -2.24 26.07 -2.40
C GLY A 148 -3.12 25.45 -3.49
N ASP A 149 -3.27 24.13 -3.53
CA ASP A 149 -4.19 23.46 -4.45
C ASP A 149 -5.64 23.69 -4.02
N ILE A 150 -6.53 23.98 -4.98
CA ILE A 150 -7.95 24.27 -4.74
C ILE A 150 -8.64 23.07 -4.08
N GLU A 151 -8.30 21.87 -4.51
CA GLU A 151 -8.90 20.61 -4.07
C GLU A 151 -8.69 20.35 -2.57
N SER A 152 -7.59 20.85 -2.00
CA SER A 152 -7.24 20.63 -0.59
C SER A 152 -7.91 21.63 0.36
N LEU A 153 -8.47 22.74 -0.13
CA LEU A 153 -9.00 23.81 0.70
C LEU A 153 -10.06 23.37 1.72
N PRO A 154 -11.06 22.53 1.40
CA PRO A 154 -12.05 22.07 2.39
C PRO A 154 -11.42 21.27 3.53
N TYR A 155 -10.38 20.49 3.24
CA TYR A 155 -9.64 19.73 4.26
C TYR A 155 -8.83 20.66 5.16
N LEU A 156 -8.11 21.61 4.58
CA LEU A 156 -7.32 22.59 5.35
C LEU A 156 -8.21 23.43 6.25
N GLU A 157 -9.37 23.88 5.75
CA GLU A 157 -10.36 24.58 6.57
C GLU A 157 -10.91 23.69 7.70
N ALA A 158 -11.22 22.42 7.41
CA ALA A 158 -11.72 21.48 8.42
C ALA A 158 -10.69 21.24 9.54
N ILE A 159 -9.42 20.98 9.20
CA ILE A 159 -8.39 20.76 10.23
C ILE A 159 -8.10 22.02 11.06
N ARG A 160 -8.21 23.21 10.44
CA ARG A 160 -8.15 24.48 11.18
C ARG A 160 -9.26 24.58 12.24
N GLN A 161 -10.48 24.16 11.88
CA GLN A 161 -11.62 24.13 12.80
C GLN A 161 -11.43 23.09 13.91
N VAL A 162 -10.85 21.91 13.61
CA VAL A 162 -10.55 20.88 14.62
C VAL A 162 -9.72 21.47 15.77
N ALA A 163 -8.67 22.25 15.47
CA ALA A 163 -7.84 22.84 16.52
C ALA A 163 -8.60 23.79 17.46
N VAL A 164 -9.64 24.46 16.94
CA VAL A 164 -10.51 25.31 17.76
C VAL A 164 -11.41 24.45 18.64
N GLU A 165 -11.95 23.35 18.12
CA GLU A 165 -12.89 22.48 18.82
C GLU A 165 -12.23 21.63 19.92
N VAL A 166 -11.04 21.05 19.62
CA VAL A 166 -10.35 20.16 20.57
C VAL A 166 -9.40 20.90 21.51
N GLY A 167 -9.10 22.16 21.23
CA GLY A 167 -8.07 22.95 21.90
C GLY A 167 -6.67 22.77 21.29
N LYS A 168 -5.92 23.87 21.23
CA LYS A 168 -4.55 23.88 20.65
C LYS A 168 -3.57 22.92 21.33
N GLU A 169 -3.79 22.60 22.60
CA GLU A 169 -2.99 21.63 23.37
C GLU A 169 -3.23 20.18 22.93
N ASN A 170 -4.29 19.93 22.16
CA ASN A 170 -4.64 18.61 21.64
C ASN A 170 -4.46 18.49 20.11
N CYS A 171 -3.97 19.55 19.45
CA CYS A 171 -3.80 19.62 18.01
C CYS A 171 -2.40 20.10 17.65
N LEU A 172 -1.78 19.49 16.61
CA LEU A 172 -0.44 19.83 16.15
C LEU A 172 -0.39 19.77 14.62
N TYR A 173 0.26 20.75 14.00
CA TYR A 173 0.47 20.82 12.55
C TYR A 173 1.92 20.60 12.18
N ILE A 174 2.17 19.57 11.36
CA ILE A 174 3.48 19.31 10.73
C ILE A 174 3.36 19.70 9.26
N HIS A 175 4.29 20.52 8.79
CA HIS A 175 4.33 20.94 7.40
C HIS A 175 5.61 20.46 6.74
N LEU A 176 5.50 19.61 5.71
CA LEU A 176 6.62 19.16 4.91
C LEU A 176 6.91 20.16 3.80
N THR A 177 8.17 20.47 3.61
CA THR A 177 8.65 21.37 2.55
C THR A 177 9.90 20.83 1.89
N LEU A 178 10.23 21.40 0.73
CA LEU A 178 11.49 21.13 0.04
C LEU A 178 12.52 22.22 0.36
N LEU A 179 13.70 21.79 0.74
CA LEU A 179 14.89 22.64 0.90
C LEU A 179 15.92 22.27 -0.18
N PRO A 180 15.80 22.83 -1.39
CA PRO A 180 16.66 22.45 -2.50
C PRO A 180 18.09 22.92 -2.28
N TYR A 181 19.04 22.08 -2.68
CA TYR A 181 20.45 22.41 -2.79
C TYR A 181 20.80 22.74 -4.24
N LEU A 182 21.34 23.94 -4.47
CA LEU A 182 21.79 24.37 -5.78
C LEU A 182 23.31 24.09 -5.90
N SER A 183 23.64 22.99 -6.56
CA SER A 183 25.05 22.53 -6.69
C SER A 183 25.97 23.54 -7.32
N GLN A 184 25.47 24.37 -8.26
CA GLN A 184 26.26 25.40 -8.92
C GLN A 184 26.68 26.56 -7.99
N SER A 185 25.82 26.94 -7.04
CA SER A 185 26.12 28.00 -6.06
C SER A 185 26.58 27.47 -4.71
N GLY A 186 26.52 26.16 -4.48
CA GLY A 186 26.87 25.53 -3.22
C GLY A 186 25.96 25.89 -2.05
N GLU A 187 24.70 26.25 -2.29
CA GLU A 187 23.81 26.81 -1.28
C GLU A 187 22.48 26.07 -1.18
N GLN A 188 21.96 25.91 0.05
CA GLN A 188 20.56 25.57 0.29
C GLN A 188 19.66 26.80 0.18
N LYS A 189 18.49 26.64 -0.44
CA LYS A 189 17.54 27.74 -0.65
C LYS A 189 16.28 27.56 0.19
N SER A 190 16.13 28.41 1.23
CA SER A 190 14.98 28.40 2.15
C SER A 190 13.72 29.09 1.60
N LYS A 191 13.80 29.80 0.47
CA LYS A 191 12.65 30.52 -0.11
C LYS A 191 11.45 29.65 -0.43
N PRO A 192 11.59 28.45 -1.05
CA PRO A 192 10.45 27.58 -1.29
C PRO A 192 9.70 27.19 0.01
N THR A 193 10.44 26.86 1.07
CA THR A 193 9.90 26.61 2.41
C THR A 193 9.14 27.81 2.95
N GLN A 194 9.73 29.02 2.89
CA GLN A 194 9.08 30.25 3.38
C GLN A 194 7.78 30.55 2.63
N HIS A 195 7.76 30.39 1.30
CA HIS A 195 6.55 30.61 0.50
C HIS A 195 5.46 29.59 0.83
N SER A 196 5.81 28.31 0.94
CA SER A 196 4.84 27.26 1.28
C SER A 196 4.22 27.48 2.67
N VAL A 197 5.02 27.85 3.66
CA VAL A 197 4.52 28.21 5.00
C VAL A 197 3.63 29.45 4.95
N LYS A 198 3.96 30.46 4.13
CA LYS A 198 3.14 31.66 3.97
C LYS A 198 1.75 31.32 3.41
N GLU A 199 1.65 30.40 2.44
CA GLU A 199 0.36 29.94 1.93
C GLU A 199 -0.47 29.28 3.04
N LEU A 200 0.14 28.41 3.85
CA LEU A 200 -0.53 27.75 4.97
C LEU A 200 -1.01 28.78 6.03
N LEU A 201 -0.17 29.77 6.34
CA LEU A 201 -0.51 30.88 7.24
C LEU A 201 -1.68 31.71 6.69
N GLY A 202 -1.75 31.91 5.38
CA GLY A 202 -2.88 32.59 4.71
C GLY A 202 -4.22 31.89 4.93
N LEU A 203 -4.20 30.58 5.16
CA LEU A 203 -5.38 29.77 5.54
C LEU A 203 -5.66 29.75 7.06
N GLY A 204 -4.89 30.50 7.85
CA GLY A 204 -5.04 30.54 9.30
C GLY A 204 -4.44 29.37 10.06
N ILE A 205 -3.52 28.61 9.43
CA ILE A 205 -2.83 27.49 10.06
C ILE A 205 -1.35 27.86 10.27
N GLN A 206 -0.93 27.99 11.53
CA GLN A 206 0.46 28.11 11.92
C GLN A 206 1.04 26.71 12.10
N PRO A 207 2.06 26.29 11.32
CA PRO A 207 2.72 25.01 11.58
C PRO A 207 3.45 25.06 12.92
N ASP A 208 3.39 23.95 13.66
CA ASP A 208 4.18 23.75 14.88
C ASP A 208 5.57 23.19 14.59
N ILE A 209 5.66 22.38 13.54
CA ILE A 209 6.88 21.71 13.09
C ILE A 209 6.98 21.84 11.58
N ILE A 210 8.17 22.16 11.09
CA ILE A 210 8.50 22.09 9.66
C ILE A 210 9.48 20.95 9.45
N VAL A 211 9.12 19.99 8.59
CA VAL A 211 10.02 18.93 8.15
C VAL A 211 10.56 19.28 6.78
N CYS A 212 11.86 19.55 6.71
CA CYS A 212 12.54 19.96 5.49
C CYS A 212 13.12 18.76 4.76
N ARG A 213 12.53 18.39 3.63
CA ARG A 213 13.12 17.42 2.71
C ARG A 213 14.34 18.02 2.05
N THR A 214 15.49 17.35 2.14
CA THR A 214 16.76 17.87 1.65
C THR A 214 17.68 16.73 1.21
N GLU A 215 18.64 17.04 0.32
CA GLU A 215 19.66 16.09 -0.13
C GLU A 215 20.86 16.04 0.83
N ILE A 216 21.18 17.17 1.45
CA ILE A 216 22.32 17.32 2.36
C ILE A 216 21.86 17.80 3.74
N GLY A 217 22.73 17.75 4.75
CA GLY A 217 22.45 18.28 6.08
C GLY A 217 22.05 19.76 6.06
N ILE A 218 21.21 20.19 7.00
CA ILE A 218 20.78 21.58 7.13
C ILE A 218 21.76 22.32 8.04
N ASP A 219 22.38 23.39 7.51
CA ASP A 219 23.25 24.24 8.29
C ASP A 219 22.47 25.04 9.35
N GLU A 220 23.09 25.31 10.50
CA GLU A 220 22.45 26.04 11.60
C GLU A 220 21.97 27.44 11.17
N GLU A 221 22.69 28.10 10.26
CA GLU A 221 22.27 29.39 9.70
C GLU A 221 20.95 29.28 8.93
N VAL A 222 20.82 28.26 8.05
CA VAL A 222 19.61 27.99 7.28
C VAL A 222 18.48 27.60 8.20
N LYS A 223 18.74 26.79 9.21
CA LYS A 223 17.77 26.38 10.23
C LYS A 223 17.23 27.58 11.00
N ASN A 224 18.09 28.45 11.50
CA ASN A 224 17.71 29.69 12.20
C ASN A 224 16.93 30.65 11.28
N LYS A 225 17.29 30.73 10.00
CA LYS A 225 16.58 31.53 9.01
C LYS A 225 15.17 31.01 8.77
N ILE A 226 14.98 29.69 8.62
CA ILE A 226 13.66 29.08 8.49
C ILE A 226 12.84 29.34 9.77
N SER A 227 13.42 29.11 10.94
CA SER A 227 12.81 29.38 12.24
C SER A 227 12.27 30.81 12.34
N LEU A 228 13.11 31.80 12.01
CA LEU A 228 12.73 33.20 12.07
C LEU A 228 11.62 33.56 11.08
N PHE A 229 11.74 33.16 9.81
CA PHE A 229 10.78 33.55 8.77
C PHE A 229 9.47 32.79 8.83
N CYS A 230 9.45 31.61 9.43
CA CYS A 230 8.27 30.77 9.56
C CYS A 230 7.64 30.85 10.97
N ASN A 231 8.20 31.67 11.86
CA ASN A 231 7.72 31.88 13.22
C ASN A 231 7.56 30.56 14.01
N ILE A 232 8.60 29.74 14.01
CA ILE A 232 8.68 28.50 14.79
C ILE A 232 9.99 28.43 15.59
N ARG A 233 10.04 27.53 16.57
CA ARG A 233 11.27 27.29 17.34
C ARG A 233 12.33 26.63 16.45
N PRO A 234 13.65 26.91 16.64
CA PRO A 234 14.72 26.27 15.86
C PRO A 234 14.71 24.74 15.97
N ASP A 235 14.39 24.18 17.14
CA ASP A 235 14.29 22.74 17.37
C ASP A 235 13.09 22.07 16.69
N ALA A 236 12.14 22.87 16.18
CA ALA A 236 11.00 22.42 15.39
C ALA A 236 11.25 22.44 13.87
N VAL A 237 12.43 22.85 13.42
CA VAL A 237 12.91 22.68 12.04
C VAL A 237 13.63 21.35 11.96
N ILE A 238 12.95 20.36 11.42
CA ILE A 238 13.40 18.96 11.37
C ILE A 238 14.01 18.64 10.00
N GLU A 239 15.21 18.11 10.01
CA GLU A 239 15.88 17.61 8.82
C GLU A 239 15.30 16.24 8.41
N ASN A 240 15.04 16.05 7.11
CA ASN A 240 14.67 14.77 6.52
C ASN A 240 15.44 14.54 5.22
N LYS A 241 16.62 13.93 5.34
CA LYS A 241 17.51 13.60 4.21
C LYS A 241 17.02 12.41 3.40
N ASN A 242 17.62 12.24 2.22
CA ASN A 242 17.47 11.02 1.44
C ASN A 242 18.00 9.81 2.20
N ALA A 243 17.18 8.77 2.35
CA ALA A 243 17.58 7.51 2.94
C ALA A 243 17.88 6.47 1.87
N SER A 244 18.87 5.61 2.11
CA SER A 244 19.17 4.47 1.22
C SER A 244 18.10 3.38 1.32
N VAL A 245 17.44 3.30 2.46
CA VAL A 245 16.37 2.35 2.78
C VAL A 245 15.23 3.10 3.45
N ILE A 246 13.99 2.96 2.95
CA ILE A 246 12.84 3.69 3.51
C ILE A 246 12.62 3.40 4.99
N TYR A 247 12.95 2.19 5.46
CA TYR A 247 12.82 1.79 6.86
C TYR A 247 13.88 2.43 7.79
N GLU A 248 14.87 3.13 7.24
CA GLU A 248 15.81 3.95 8.02
C GLU A 248 15.20 5.31 8.43
N VAL A 249 14.22 5.81 7.67
CA VAL A 249 13.64 7.15 7.89
C VAL A 249 13.14 7.35 9.33
N PRO A 250 12.46 6.40 10.02
CA PRO A 250 12.12 6.57 11.43
C PRO A 250 13.33 6.83 12.32
N LEU A 251 14.45 6.14 12.09
CA LEU A 251 15.67 6.31 12.90
C LEU A 251 16.29 7.69 12.68
N MET A 252 16.32 8.15 11.44
CA MET A 252 16.80 9.49 11.08
C MET A 252 15.94 10.59 11.68
N LEU A 253 14.61 10.45 11.63
CA LEU A 253 13.68 11.42 12.21
C LEU A 253 13.69 11.41 13.74
N GLU A 254 13.98 10.26 14.37
CA GLU A 254 14.20 10.18 15.81
C GLU A 254 15.47 10.96 16.21
N GLU A 255 16.57 10.75 15.50
CA GLU A 255 17.83 11.47 15.71
C GLU A 255 17.65 12.98 15.49
N ALA A 256 16.88 13.37 14.47
CA ALA A 256 16.53 14.78 14.21
C ALA A 256 15.59 15.38 15.28
N GLY A 257 15.04 14.56 16.19
CA GLY A 257 14.24 15.01 17.33
C GLY A 257 12.74 15.19 17.05
N LEU A 258 12.22 14.69 15.90
CA LEU A 258 10.81 14.87 15.53
C LEU A 258 9.85 14.41 16.62
N ALA A 259 9.97 13.17 17.09
CA ALA A 259 9.04 12.62 18.07
C ALA A 259 9.15 13.31 19.43
N ARG A 260 10.34 13.71 19.86
CA ARG A 260 10.57 14.49 21.09
C ARG A 260 9.82 15.84 21.02
N VAL A 261 9.95 16.59 19.92
CA VAL A 261 9.27 17.87 19.74
C VAL A 261 7.76 17.68 19.72
N VAL A 262 7.25 16.61 19.08
CA VAL A 262 5.81 16.25 19.11
C VAL A 262 5.34 15.95 20.53
N CYS A 263 6.06 15.15 21.30
CA CYS A 263 5.72 14.81 22.68
C CYS A 263 5.71 16.06 23.57
N ASP A 264 6.72 16.94 23.45
CA ASP A 264 6.78 18.20 24.18
C ASP A 264 5.56 19.11 23.89
N ARG A 265 5.23 19.31 22.61
CA ARG A 265 4.14 20.18 22.16
C ARG A 265 2.75 19.69 22.59
N LEU A 266 2.53 18.38 22.51
CA LEU A 266 1.26 17.75 22.85
C LEU A 266 1.17 17.29 24.32
N LYS A 267 2.23 17.54 25.11
CA LYS A 267 2.34 17.08 26.51
C LYS A 267 2.11 15.58 26.65
N LEU A 268 2.63 14.82 25.70
CA LEU A 268 2.65 13.37 25.74
C LEU A 268 3.83 12.89 26.60
N THR A 269 3.72 11.67 27.14
CA THR A 269 4.84 11.09 27.89
C THR A 269 5.96 10.73 26.92
N ASP A 270 7.08 11.43 27.02
CA ASP A 270 8.29 11.16 26.22
C ASP A 270 9.12 10.09 26.91
N LYS A 271 8.75 8.82 26.68
CA LYS A 271 9.56 7.67 27.11
C LYS A 271 10.62 7.38 26.07
N GLU A 272 11.75 6.83 26.49
CA GLU A 272 12.75 6.30 25.56
C GLU A 272 12.09 5.29 24.60
N PRO A 273 12.28 5.45 23.28
CA PRO A 273 11.65 4.57 22.31
C PRO A 273 12.34 3.22 22.24
N ASP A 274 11.60 2.12 22.31
CA ASP A 274 12.16 0.80 21.99
C ASP A 274 12.21 0.60 20.46
N LEU A 275 13.33 0.94 19.88
CA LEU A 275 13.65 0.76 18.46
C LEU A 275 14.66 -0.38 18.22
N THR A 276 14.96 -1.20 19.23
CA THR A 276 15.99 -2.26 19.14
C THR A 276 15.78 -3.20 17.96
N LYS A 277 14.58 -3.75 17.84
CA LYS A 277 14.23 -4.65 16.72
C LYS A 277 14.21 -3.95 15.38
N TRP A 278 13.79 -2.68 15.34
CA TRP A 278 13.75 -1.90 14.12
C TRP A 278 15.16 -1.55 13.63
N LYS A 279 16.06 -1.14 14.52
CA LYS A 279 17.48 -0.90 14.21
C LYS A 279 18.15 -2.17 13.67
N ALA A 280 17.97 -3.31 14.37
CA ALA A 280 18.53 -4.58 13.92
C ALA A 280 18.04 -4.99 12.53
N MET A 281 16.76 -4.75 12.21
CA MET A 281 16.20 -4.99 10.88
C MET A 281 16.84 -4.06 9.82
N VAL A 282 16.96 -2.77 10.09
CA VAL A 282 17.58 -1.81 9.17
C VAL A 282 19.05 -2.16 8.94
N ASP A 283 19.79 -2.51 10.00
CA ASP A 283 21.18 -2.95 9.91
C ASP A 283 21.29 -4.23 9.07
N LYS A 284 20.36 -5.18 9.23
CA LYS A 284 20.30 -6.38 8.40
C LYS A 284 20.10 -6.02 6.92
N ILE A 285 19.14 -5.14 6.60
CA ILE A 285 18.88 -4.71 5.22
C ILE A 285 20.12 -4.11 4.57
N LYS A 286 20.89 -3.28 5.31
CA LYS A 286 22.11 -2.65 4.81
C LYS A 286 23.28 -3.64 4.61
N ASN A 287 23.22 -4.82 5.21
CA ASN A 287 24.29 -5.82 5.21
C ASN A 287 23.87 -7.16 4.61
N LEU A 288 22.84 -7.20 3.75
CA LEU A 288 22.41 -8.43 3.08
C LEU A 288 23.53 -9.04 2.23
N LYS A 289 23.63 -10.38 2.25
CA LYS A 289 24.71 -11.15 1.63
C LYS A 289 24.24 -11.78 0.32
N GLY A 290 24.79 -11.30 -0.78
CA GLY A 290 24.43 -11.81 -2.11
C GLY A 290 23.13 -11.21 -2.65
N SER A 291 22.71 -11.66 -3.82
CA SER A 291 21.49 -11.20 -4.47
C SER A 291 20.74 -12.36 -5.10
N VAL A 292 19.45 -12.20 -5.32
CA VAL A 292 18.60 -13.11 -6.09
C VAL A 292 17.80 -12.29 -7.09
N ARG A 293 17.67 -12.79 -8.31
CA ARG A 293 17.00 -12.09 -9.40
C ARG A 293 15.60 -12.63 -9.62
N ILE A 294 14.60 -11.77 -9.49
CA ILE A 294 13.19 -12.10 -9.68
C ILE A 294 12.67 -11.35 -10.91
N ALA A 295 12.20 -12.08 -11.91
CA ALA A 295 11.45 -11.49 -13.01
C ALA A 295 10.02 -11.20 -12.55
N LEU A 296 9.66 -9.93 -12.49
CA LEU A 296 8.29 -9.47 -12.28
C LEU A 296 7.68 -9.18 -13.65
N VAL A 297 6.82 -10.09 -14.11
CA VAL A 297 6.19 -9.99 -15.44
C VAL A 297 4.80 -9.37 -15.27
N GLY A 298 4.67 -8.09 -15.57
CA GLY A 298 3.44 -7.32 -15.34
C GLY A 298 3.13 -6.35 -16.47
N LYS A 299 1.94 -5.77 -16.43
CA LYS A 299 1.50 -4.78 -17.45
C LYS A 299 1.64 -3.32 -17.01
N TYR A 300 1.95 -3.07 -15.74
CA TYR A 300 2.12 -1.72 -15.19
C TYR A 300 3.57 -1.42 -14.79
N VAL A 301 4.52 -2.11 -15.39
CA VAL A 301 5.94 -2.07 -15.00
C VAL A 301 6.62 -0.73 -15.27
N ALA A 302 6.05 0.12 -16.12
CA ALA A 302 6.56 1.47 -16.37
C ALA A 302 6.38 2.41 -15.15
N LEU A 303 5.44 2.10 -14.24
CA LEU A 303 5.26 2.79 -12.96
C LEU A 303 5.38 1.79 -11.82
N HIS A 304 6.52 1.77 -11.14
CA HIS A 304 6.80 0.81 -10.08
C HIS A 304 5.83 0.91 -8.89
N ASP A 305 5.27 2.09 -8.65
CA ASP A 305 4.26 2.31 -7.59
C ASP A 305 2.97 1.51 -7.82
N ALA A 306 2.70 1.07 -9.05
CA ALA A 306 1.57 0.18 -9.35
C ALA A 306 1.69 -1.22 -8.72
N TYR A 307 2.90 -1.62 -8.34
CA TYR A 307 3.22 -2.92 -7.73
C TYR A 307 4.03 -2.75 -6.44
N ILE A 308 3.87 -1.63 -5.73
CA ILE A 308 4.73 -1.30 -4.59
C ILE A 308 4.65 -2.33 -3.47
N SER A 309 3.46 -2.84 -3.13
CA SER A 309 3.34 -3.87 -2.08
C SER A 309 3.95 -5.20 -2.50
N VAL A 310 3.89 -5.56 -3.78
CA VAL A 310 4.57 -6.75 -4.32
C VAL A 310 6.09 -6.59 -4.22
N ALA A 311 6.62 -5.45 -4.68
CA ALA A 311 8.05 -5.16 -4.63
C ALA A 311 8.58 -5.13 -3.19
N GLU A 312 7.85 -4.50 -2.27
CA GLU A 312 8.20 -4.51 -0.84
C GLU A 312 8.12 -5.92 -0.24
N SER A 313 7.10 -6.72 -0.61
CA SER A 313 6.98 -8.10 -0.12
C SER A 313 8.12 -9.01 -0.61
N LEU A 314 8.58 -8.82 -1.84
CA LEU A 314 9.79 -9.49 -2.35
C LEU A 314 11.03 -9.11 -1.54
N LYS A 315 11.22 -7.82 -1.23
CA LYS A 315 12.30 -7.35 -0.36
C LYS A 315 12.18 -7.93 1.06
N HIS A 316 10.96 -8.00 1.62
CA HIS A 316 10.71 -8.64 2.92
C HIS A 316 11.12 -10.12 2.91
N GLY A 317 10.81 -10.84 1.84
CA GLY A 317 11.28 -12.21 1.61
C GLY A 317 12.81 -12.28 1.52
N GLY A 318 13.44 -11.29 0.88
CA GLY A 318 14.89 -11.15 0.83
C GLY A 318 15.52 -10.95 2.21
N ILE A 319 14.92 -10.09 3.04
CA ILE A 319 15.36 -9.88 4.43
C ILE A 319 15.28 -11.17 5.24
N ALA A 320 14.20 -11.95 5.06
CA ALA A 320 14.06 -13.25 5.72
C ALA A 320 15.18 -14.21 5.36
N ASN A 321 15.59 -14.23 4.09
CA ASN A 321 16.58 -15.14 3.52
C ASN A 321 18.03 -14.59 3.45
N ASP A 322 18.28 -13.42 4.03
CA ASP A 322 19.59 -12.75 4.06
C ASP A 322 20.18 -12.44 2.65
N VAL A 323 19.32 -12.11 1.70
CA VAL A 323 19.68 -11.78 0.32
C VAL A 323 19.02 -10.48 -0.16
N ASN A 324 19.72 -9.74 -1.02
CA ASN A 324 19.13 -8.65 -1.77
C ASN A 324 18.28 -9.18 -2.92
N VAL A 325 17.09 -8.62 -3.15
CA VAL A 325 16.23 -8.99 -4.27
C VAL A 325 16.37 -7.94 -5.38
N GLU A 326 16.91 -8.39 -6.52
CA GLU A 326 16.95 -7.62 -7.75
C GLU A 326 15.69 -7.94 -8.55
N ILE A 327 14.87 -6.93 -8.85
CA ILE A 327 13.63 -7.10 -9.60
C ILE A 327 13.87 -6.70 -11.05
N ASP A 328 13.74 -7.64 -11.96
CA ASP A 328 13.69 -7.39 -13.40
C ASP A 328 12.23 -7.09 -13.78
N TRP A 329 11.95 -5.84 -14.08
CA TRP A 329 10.63 -5.36 -14.48
C TRP A 329 10.39 -5.65 -15.96
N ILE A 330 9.56 -6.64 -16.26
CA ILE A 330 9.33 -7.12 -17.63
C ILE A 330 7.89 -6.80 -18.04
N ASP A 331 7.73 -6.05 -19.14
CA ASP A 331 6.40 -5.81 -19.69
C ASP A 331 5.86 -7.10 -20.31
N SER A 332 4.70 -7.52 -19.84
CA SER A 332 4.03 -8.72 -20.32
C SER A 332 3.63 -8.65 -21.81
N GLU A 333 3.42 -7.45 -22.36
CA GLU A 333 3.13 -7.28 -23.80
C GLU A 333 4.33 -7.61 -24.69
N GLU A 334 5.54 -7.54 -24.14
CA GLU A 334 6.78 -7.87 -24.86
C GLU A 334 7.17 -9.35 -24.77
N VAL A 335 6.49 -10.14 -23.96
CA VAL A 335 6.80 -11.57 -23.79
C VAL A 335 5.95 -12.39 -24.74
N THR A 336 6.58 -13.29 -25.47
CA THR A 336 5.93 -14.28 -26.36
C THR A 336 6.45 -15.67 -26.08
N ARG A 337 5.80 -16.71 -26.58
CA ARG A 337 6.31 -18.10 -26.43
C ARG A 337 7.69 -18.28 -27.03
N GLU A 338 8.00 -17.59 -28.13
CA GLU A 338 9.27 -17.66 -28.85
C GLU A 338 10.41 -16.99 -28.09
N ASN A 339 10.13 -15.88 -27.39
CA ASN A 339 11.17 -15.09 -26.73
C ASN A 339 11.22 -15.25 -25.20
N ALA A 340 10.25 -15.96 -24.59
CA ALA A 340 10.18 -16.13 -23.14
C ALA A 340 11.48 -16.71 -22.56
N ALA A 341 12.06 -17.70 -23.24
CA ALA A 341 13.33 -18.29 -22.83
C ALA A 341 14.48 -17.27 -22.80
N GLU A 342 14.54 -16.35 -23.77
CA GLU A 342 15.55 -15.31 -23.80
C GLU A 342 15.35 -14.28 -22.69
N LYS A 343 14.12 -13.79 -22.53
CA LYS A 343 13.78 -12.76 -21.55
C LYS A 343 13.87 -13.22 -20.10
N LEU A 344 13.60 -14.51 -19.83
CA LEU A 344 13.47 -15.05 -18.48
C LEU A 344 14.65 -15.91 -18.03
N LYS A 345 15.63 -16.23 -18.91
CA LYS A 345 16.75 -17.16 -18.62
C LYS A 345 17.59 -16.80 -17.40
N ASN A 346 17.66 -15.53 -17.02
CA ASN A 346 18.47 -15.06 -15.90
C ASN A 346 17.68 -14.97 -14.58
N ALA A 347 16.37 -15.25 -14.61
CA ALA A 347 15.53 -15.19 -13.44
C ALA A 347 15.72 -16.42 -12.55
N ASN A 348 15.98 -16.21 -11.28
CA ASN A 348 15.99 -17.28 -10.28
C ASN A 348 14.57 -17.66 -9.83
N GLY A 349 13.61 -16.75 -9.99
CA GLY A 349 12.19 -16.94 -9.78
C GLY A 349 11.38 -15.98 -10.64
N ILE A 350 10.16 -16.36 -10.98
CA ILE A 350 9.22 -15.56 -11.78
C ILE A 350 8.00 -15.28 -10.95
N LEU A 351 7.68 -13.99 -10.75
CA LEU A 351 6.46 -13.52 -10.13
C LEU A 351 5.62 -12.79 -11.16
N VAL A 352 4.34 -13.16 -11.24
CA VAL A 352 3.38 -12.46 -12.10
C VAL A 352 2.31 -11.86 -11.18
N PRO A 353 2.25 -10.51 -11.07
CA PRO A 353 1.35 -9.82 -10.16
C PRO A 353 -0.03 -9.63 -10.78
N GLY A 354 -1.04 -9.49 -9.94
CA GLY A 354 -2.43 -9.22 -10.33
C GLY A 354 -2.61 -8.02 -11.27
N GLY A 355 -3.75 -7.97 -11.91
CA GLY A 355 -4.13 -6.88 -12.81
C GLY A 355 -5.53 -7.08 -13.38
N PHE A 356 -6.06 -6.11 -14.10
CA PHE A 356 -7.38 -6.14 -14.72
C PHE A 356 -7.30 -5.90 -16.22
N GLY A 357 -8.26 -6.47 -16.99
CA GLY A 357 -8.35 -6.32 -18.45
C GLY A 357 -7.36 -7.19 -19.22
N ASP A 358 -7.55 -7.27 -20.52
CA ASP A 358 -6.99 -8.22 -21.47
C ASP A 358 -5.53 -7.96 -21.92
N ARG A 359 -5.01 -6.77 -21.69
CA ARG A 359 -3.67 -6.37 -22.13
C ARG A 359 -2.57 -7.24 -21.51
N GLY A 360 -1.71 -7.82 -22.34
CA GLY A 360 -0.54 -8.61 -21.93
C GLY A 360 -0.85 -10.02 -21.40
N ILE A 361 -2.08 -10.54 -21.56
CA ILE A 361 -2.49 -11.87 -21.07
C ILE A 361 -1.66 -12.99 -21.71
N ASP A 362 -1.45 -12.97 -23.03
CA ASP A 362 -0.70 -14.03 -23.73
C ASP A 362 0.76 -14.08 -23.29
N GLY A 363 1.37 -12.93 -23.04
CA GLY A 363 2.74 -12.87 -22.51
C GLY A 363 2.85 -13.39 -21.09
N LYS A 364 1.87 -13.16 -20.24
CA LYS A 364 1.80 -13.72 -18.90
C LYS A 364 1.66 -15.26 -18.96
N ILE A 365 0.76 -15.77 -19.81
CA ILE A 365 0.61 -17.21 -20.04
C ILE A 365 1.92 -17.82 -20.55
N ALA A 366 2.64 -17.15 -21.46
CA ALA A 366 3.94 -17.61 -21.96
C ALA A 366 5.01 -17.66 -20.85
N ALA A 367 5.01 -16.68 -19.93
CA ALA A 367 5.91 -16.67 -18.79
C ALA A 367 5.59 -17.79 -17.77
N ILE A 368 4.31 -18.08 -17.55
CA ILE A 368 3.84 -19.18 -16.69
C ILE A 368 4.26 -20.54 -17.31
N GLU A 369 4.02 -20.72 -18.61
CA GLU A 369 4.42 -21.93 -19.34
C GLU A 369 5.93 -22.15 -19.25
N TYR A 370 6.73 -21.08 -19.44
CA TYR A 370 8.19 -21.14 -19.31
C TYR A 370 8.60 -21.58 -17.89
N ALA A 371 8.03 -20.95 -16.86
CA ALA A 371 8.33 -21.30 -15.47
C ALA A 371 8.02 -22.76 -15.15
N ARG A 372 6.83 -23.24 -15.56
CA ARG A 372 6.39 -24.62 -15.32
C ARG A 372 7.29 -25.64 -16.02
N LYS A 373 7.58 -25.43 -17.32
CA LYS A 373 8.36 -26.37 -18.13
C LYS A 373 9.83 -26.45 -17.74
N ASN A 374 10.40 -25.34 -17.26
CA ASN A 374 11.81 -25.24 -16.89
C ASN A 374 12.04 -25.36 -15.38
N ASP A 375 10.98 -25.67 -14.62
CA ASP A 375 11.05 -25.84 -13.16
C ASP A 375 11.66 -24.62 -12.43
N VAL A 376 11.38 -23.41 -12.97
CA VAL A 376 11.73 -22.14 -12.31
C VAL A 376 10.67 -21.84 -11.26
N PRO A 377 11.05 -21.46 -10.02
CA PRO A 377 10.09 -21.05 -9.00
C PRO A 377 9.12 -19.98 -9.54
N PHE A 378 7.81 -20.24 -9.40
CA PHE A 378 6.75 -19.39 -9.94
C PHE A 378 5.76 -18.98 -8.85
N PHE A 379 5.43 -17.68 -8.80
CA PHE A 379 4.40 -17.13 -7.92
C PHE A 379 3.38 -16.32 -8.72
N GLY A 380 2.14 -16.80 -8.77
CA GLY A 380 1.00 -16.12 -9.40
C GLY A 380 0.04 -15.54 -8.37
N ILE A 381 -0.29 -14.24 -8.48
CA ILE A 381 -1.17 -13.54 -7.55
C ILE A 381 -2.46 -13.09 -8.26
N CYS A 382 -3.62 -13.44 -7.72
CA CYS A 382 -4.96 -13.05 -8.16
C CYS A 382 -5.24 -13.49 -9.61
N LEU A 383 -5.28 -12.59 -10.58
CA LEU A 383 -5.44 -12.92 -12.01
C LEU A 383 -4.43 -13.98 -12.47
N GLU A 384 -3.25 -13.99 -11.90
CA GLU A 384 -2.18 -14.89 -12.35
C GLU A 384 -2.32 -16.33 -11.83
N MET A 385 -3.01 -16.53 -10.72
CA MET A 385 -3.52 -17.86 -10.38
C MET A 385 -4.51 -18.33 -11.47
N GLN A 386 -5.41 -17.46 -11.90
CA GLN A 386 -6.40 -17.76 -12.95
C GLN A 386 -5.70 -18.09 -14.28
N LEU A 387 -4.68 -17.32 -14.66
CA LEU A 387 -3.92 -17.58 -15.89
C LEU A 387 -3.04 -18.84 -15.78
N ALA A 388 -2.57 -19.21 -14.59
CA ALA A 388 -1.89 -20.50 -14.38
C ALA A 388 -2.85 -21.68 -14.58
N VAL A 389 -4.10 -21.53 -14.16
CA VAL A 389 -5.18 -22.50 -14.45
C VAL A 389 -5.46 -22.56 -15.95
N VAL A 390 -5.56 -21.42 -16.65
CA VAL A 390 -5.76 -21.38 -18.12
C VAL A 390 -4.58 -22.03 -18.85
N GLU A 391 -3.35 -21.69 -18.47
CA GLU A 391 -2.12 -22.30 -19.05
C GLU A 391 -2.13 -23.81 -18.90
N TYR A 392 -2.42 -24.29 -17.69
CA TYR A 392 -2.45 -25.73 -17.39
C TYR A 392 -3.55 -26.45 -18.17
N ALA A 393 -4.73 -25.86 -18.25
CA ALA A 393 -5.84 -26.41 -19.02
C ALA A 393 -5.47 -26.58 -20.51
N ARG A 394 -4.85 -25.55 -21.10
CA ARG A 394 -4.46 -25.60 -22.52
C ARG A 394 -3.32 -26.57 -22.81
N ASN A 395 -2.27 -26.51 -22.02
CA ASN A 395 -1.00 -27.17 -22.37
C ASN A 395 -0.78 -28.52 -21.66
N VAL A 396 -1.58 -28.87 -20.65
CA VAL A 396 -1.49 -30.14 -19.92
C VAL A 396 -2.77 -30.98 -20.08
N LEU A 397 -3.95 -30.36 -19.89
CA LEU A 397 -5.23 -31.08 -20.01
C LEU A 397 -5.73 -31.17 -21.46
N GLY A 398 -5.20 -30.36 -22.39
CA GLY A 398 -5.55 -30.39 -23.81
C GLY A 398 -6.81 -29.59 -24.19
N TYR A 399 -7.33 -28.73 -23.30
CA TYR A 399 -8.44 -27.82 -23.58
C TYR A 399 -7.94 -26.58 -24.32
N ALA A 400 -7.71 -26.67 -25.62
CA ALA A 400 -7.00 -25.65 -26.42
C ALA A 400 -7.63 -24.24 -26.36
N ASP A 401 -8.96 -24.16 -26.18
CA ASP A 401 -9.74 -22.92 -26.07
C ASP A 401 -10.03 -22.48 -24.63
N ALA A 402 -9.50 -23.21 -23.62
CA ALA A 402 -9.73 -22.88 -22.22
C ALA A 402 -9.35 -21.42 -21.92
N HIS A 403 -10.24 -20.70 -21.25
CA HIS A 403 -10.03 -19.29 -20.91
C HIS A 403 -10.84 -18.85 -19.71
N SER A 404 -10.63 -17.60 -19.28
CA SER A 404 -11.55 -16.86 -18.43
C SER A 404 -12.69 -16.27 -19.27
N THR A 405 -13.92 -16.33 -18.77
CA THR A 405 -15.06 -15.64 -19.37
C THR A 405 -14.94 -14.11 -19.33
N GLU A 406 -13.99 -13.58 -18.55
CA GLU A 406 -13.62 -12.15 -18.58
C GLU A 406 -13.09 -11.73 -19.96
N PHE A 407 -12.29 -12.60 -20.60
CA PHE A 407 -11.59 -12.29 -21.85
C PHE A 407 -12.15 -13.03 -23.07
N ALA A 408 -12.77 -14.18 -22.83
CA ALA A 408 -13.40 -14.99 -23.87
C ALA A 408 -14.79 -15.49 -23.37
N PRO A 409 -15.82 -14.65 -23.44
CA PRO A 409 -17.15 -14.99 -22.90
C PRO A 409 -17.78 -16.26 -23.50
N ASP A 410 -17.43 -16.58 -24.76
CA ASP A 410 -17.97 -17.70 -25.52
C ASP A 410 -17.08 -18.96 -25.51
N THR A 411 -16.06 -19.01 -24.64
CA THR A 411 -15.19 -20.22 -24.56
C THR A 411 -15.98 -21.46 -24.19
N ALA A 412 -15.69 -22.60 -24.84
CA ALA A 412 -16.31 -23.88 -24.50
C ALA A 412 -15.77 -24.46 -23.18
N HIS A 413 -14.58 -24.03 -22.74
CA HIS A 413 -13.98 -24.45 -21.48
C HIS A 413 -13.71 -23.23 -20.57
N PRO A 414 -14.76 -22.70 -19.89
CA PRO A 414 -14.63 -21.57 -18.94
C PRO A 414 -14.02 -22.05 -17.63
N VAL A 415 -12.70 -22.32 -17.66
CA VAL A 415 -11.96 -22.77 -16.46
C VAL A 415 -11.83 -21.70 -15.41
N ILE A 416 -12.07 -20.45 -15.79
CA ILE A 416 -12.28 -19.29 -14.91
C ILE A 416 -13.57 -18.62 -15.33
N ASP A 417 -14.46 -18.37 -14.37
CA ASP A 417 -15.78 -17.79 -14.63
C ASP A 417 -16.14 -16.72 -13.58
N ILE A 418 -17.14 -15.91 -13.91
CA ILE A 418 -17.64 -14.89 -12.99
C ILE A 418 -18.36 -15.54 -11.79
N MET A 419 -18.10 -15.06 -10.59
CA MET A 419 -18.83 -15.49 -9.39
C MET A 419 -20.33 -15.26 -9.55
N ASP A 420 -21.16 -16.21 -9.13
CA ASP A 420 -22.63 -16.10 -9.25
C ASP A 420 -23.17 -14.80 -8.63
N GLU A 421 -22.63 -14.38 -7.51
CA GLU A 421 -22.98 -13.13 -6.81
C GLU A 421 -22.62 -11.86 -7.58
N GLN A 422 -21.78 -11.98 -8.62
CA GLN A 422 -21.29 -10.86 -9.43
C GLN A 422 -22.04 -10.69 -10.77
N LYS A 423 -22.91 -11.64 -11.14
CA LYS A 423 -23.57 -11.66 -12.45
C LYS A 423 -24.56 -10.51 -12.69
N GLU A 424 -25.15 -9.96 -11.62
CA GLU A 424 -26.17 -8.91 -11.70
C GLU A 424 -25.67 -7.51 -11.29
N ILE A 425 -24.36 -7.34 -11.10
CA ILE A 425 -23.78 -6.07 -10.65
C ILE A 425 -23.57 -5.13 -11.83
N SER A 426 -24.14 -3.90 -11.74
CA SER A 426 -23.98 -2.84 -12.72
C SER A 426 -22.82 -1.88 -12.39
N ASP A 427 -22.56 -1.66 -11.10
CA ASP A 427 -21.50 -0.75 -10.64
C ASP A 427 -20.15 -1.48 -10.54
N MET A 428 -19.09 -0.87 -11.06
CA MET A 428 -17.75 -1.51 -11.10
C MET A 428 -16.93 -1.25 -9.84
N GLY A 429 -17.11 -0.12 -9.16
CA GLY A 429 -16.35 0.24 -7.96
C GLY A 429 -16.96 -0.35 -6.69
N GLY A 430 -16.13 -0.89 -5.80
CA GLY A 430 -16.53 -1.38 -4.47
C GLY A 430 -17.46 -2.61 -4.47
N THR A 431 -17.56 -3.33 -5.57
CA THR A 431 -18.53 -4.43 -5.76
C THR A 431 -17.89 -5.79 -5.94
N MET A 432 -16.58 -5.88 -6.01
CA MET A 432 -15.83 -7.14 -6.06
C MET A 432 -15.85 -7.86 -4.70
N ARG A 433 -15.33 -9.09 -4.68
CA ARG A 433 -14.97 -9.75 -3.42
C ARG A 433 -13.75 -9.04 -2.83
N LEU A 434 -13.99 -8.20 -1.82
CA LEU A 434 -13.04 -7.26 -1.24
C LEU A 434 -12.81 -7.53 0.24
N GLY A 435 -11.53 -7.47 0.67
CA GLY A 435 -11.15 -7.56 2.07
C GLY A 435 -10.77 -8.96 2.53
N LEU A 436 -10.83 -9.18 3.82
CA LEU A 436 -10.31 -10.36 4.49
C LEU A 436 -11.30 -11.53 4.44
N TYR A 437 -10.87 -12.64 3.82
CA TYR A 437 -11.66 -13.87 3.77
C TYR A 437 -10.87 -15.07 4.27
N PRO A 438 -11.57 -16.06 4.88
CA PRO A 438 -10.95 -17.31 5.33
C PRO A 438 -10.65 -18.25 4.16
N CYS A 439 -9.51 -18.94 4.25
CA CYS A 439 -9.11 -20.02 3.35
C CYS A 439 -8.66 -21.23 4.16
N LYS A 440 -9.31 -22.37 3.96
CA LYS A 440 -8.98 -23.68 4.55
C LYS A 440 -7.88 -24.35 3.71
N LEU A 441 -6.77 -24.68 4.35
CA LEU A 441 -5.62 -25.27 3.66
C LEU A 441 -5.67 -26.79 3.64
N ASN A 442 -5.28 -27.37 2.51
CA ASN A 442 -5.13 -28.81 2.34
C ASN A 442 -3.85 -29.30 3.05
N GLU A 443 -3.97 -30.35 3.86
CA GLU A 443 -2.87 -30.91 4.66
C GLU A 443 -1.67 -31.35 3.81
N ASN A 444 -1.90 -31.76 2.56
CA ASN A 444 -0.86 -32.20 1.62
C ASN A 444 -0.26 -31.05 0.81
N GLY A 445 -0.75 -29.82 0.98
CA GLY A 445 -0.26 -28.66 0.27
C GLY A 445 1.00 -28.07 0.90
N LYS A 446 1.89 -27.53 0.07
CA LYS A 446 3.07 -26.79 0.50
C LYS A 446 2.68 -25.57 1.34
N CYS A 447 1.60 -24.87 0.94
CA CYS A 447 1.08 -23.72 1.66
C CYS A 447 0.71 -24.05 3.12
N ARG A 448 0.10 -25.22 3.38
CA ARG A 448 -0.21 -25.66 4.74
C ARG A 448 1.03 -25.71 5.64
N ALA A 449 2.13 -26.25 5.12
CA ALA A 449 3.40 -26.32 5.86
C ALA A 449 4.00 -24.92 6.07
N LEU A 450 3.88 -24.01 5.10
CA LEU A 450 4.43 -22.66 5.16
C LEU A 450 3.71 -21.76 6.17
N TYR A 451 2.38 -21.80 6.20
CA TYR A 451 1.58 -21.04 7.18
C TYR A 451 1.57 -21.69 8.57
N ASN A 452 1.74 -23.02 8.62
CA ASN A 452 1.60 -23.84 9.84
C ASN A 452 0.23 -23.66 10.53
N GLU A 453 -0.81 -23.46 9.74
CA GLU A 453 -2.20 -23.24 10.18
C GLU A 453 -3.14 -23.98 9.24
N ASP A 454 -4.32 -24.44 9.71
CA ASP A 454 -5.33 -25.11 8.89
C ASP A 454 -6.27 -24.12 8.21
N LEU A 455 -6.47 -22.96 8.84
CA LEU A 455 -7.34 -21.89 8.38
C LEU A 455 -6.57 -20.57 8.42
N ILE A 456 -6.45 -19.93 7.27
CA ILE A 456 -5.81 -18.63 7.13
C ILE A 456 -6.82 -17.57 6.71
N TYR A 457 -6.44 -16.31 6.86
CA TYR A 457 -7.26 -15.18 6.46
C TYR A 457 -6.42 -14.26 5.56
N GLU A 458 -6.87 -14.04 4.31
CA GLU A 458 -6.15 -13.25 3.33
C GLU A 458 -7.06 -12.22 2.66
N ARG A 459 -6.46 -11.13 2.14
CA ARG A 459 -7.20 -10.03 1.50
C ARG A 459 -7.43 -10.34 0.03
N HIS A 460 -8.65 -10.13 -0.43
CA HIS A 460 -9.11 -10.38 -1.79
C HIS A 460 -9.46 -9.08 -2.51
N ARG A 461 -9.33 -9.12 -3.86
CA ARG A 461 -9.77 -8.07 -4.77
C ARG A 461 -10.00 -8.69 -6.14
N HIS A 462 -11.10 -9.42 -6.32
CA HIS A 462 -11.42 -10.09 -7.58
C HIS A 462 -12.92 -10.32 -7.78
N ARG A 463 -13.30 -10.60 -9.04
CA ARG A 463 -14.67 -10.83 -9.49
C ARG A 463 -14.84 -12.21 -10.12
N TYR A 464 -13.76 -12.75 -10.69
CA TYR A 464 -13.71 -14.05 -11.36
C TYR A 464 -13.00 -15.07 -10.49
N GLU A 465 -13.32 -16.34 -10.72
CA GLU A 465 -12.80 -17.45 -9.92
C GLU A 465 -12.68 -18.73 -10.72
N PHE A 466 -12.09 -19.75 -10.13
CA PHE A 466 -11.91 -21.10 -10.71
C PHE A 466 -13.25 -21.76 -11.01
N GLY A 467 -13.44 -22.27 -12.24
CA GLY A 467 -14.62 -22.99 -12.69
C GLY A 467 -14.75 -24.37 -12.04
N ASN A 468 -15.69 -24.50 -11.09
CA ASN A 468 -15.84 -25.70 -10.27
C ASN A 468 -16.08 -27.00 -11.06
N ALA A 469 -16.66 -26.91 -12.26
CA ALA A 469 -16.93 -28.04 -13.13
C ALA A 469 -15.64 -28.79 -13.55
N PHE A 470 -14.51 -28.12 -13.53
CA PHE A 470 -13.23 -28.65 -14.00
C PHE A 470 -12.31 -29.18 -12.88
N ARG A 471 -12.72 -29.09 -11.60
CA ARG A 471 -11.84 -29.44 -10.45
C ARG A 471 -11.23 -30.84 -10.55
N GLU A 472 -12.04 -31.84 -10.92
CA GLU A 472 -11.57 -33.23 -11.03
C GLU A 472 -10.58 -33.41 -12.19
N ASP A 473 -10.75 -32.69 -13.30
CA ASP A 473 -9.83 -32.76 -14.44
C ASP A 473 -8.45 -32.22 -14.06
N PHE A 474 -8.40 -31.08 -13.33
CA PHE A 474 -7.15 -30.51 -12.84
C PHE A 474 -6.45 -31.41 -11.82
N LYS A 475 -7.22 -31.99 -10.89
CA LYS A 475 -6.71 -32.94 -9.90
C LYS A 475 -6.15 -34.21 -10.56
N ASN A 476 -6.87 -34.78 -11.52
CA ASN A 476 -6.42 -35.94 -12.27
C ASN A 476 -5.19 -35.62 -13.15
N GLY A 477 -5.08 -34.38 -13.61
CA GLY A 477 -3.91 -33.87 -14.35
C GLY A 477 -2.69 -33.62 -13.48
N GLY A 478 -2.83 -33.62 -12.14
CA GLY A 478 -1.71 -33.44 -11.21
C GLY A 478 -1.58 -32.04 -10.60
N MET A 479 -2.55 -31.14 -10.81
CA MET A 479 -2.65 -29.87 -10.07
C MET A 479 -3.31 -30.11 -8.72
N LEU A 480 -2.69 -29.66 -7.64
CA LEU A 480 -3.24 -29.72 -6.30
C LEU A 480 -4.04 -28.44 -6.00
N ILE A 481 -5.31 -28.59 -5.67
CA ILE A 481 -6.10 -27.52 -5.05
C ILE A 481 -5.76 -27.54 -3.56
N SER A 482 -4.92 -26.59 -3.14
CA SER A 482 -4.35 -26.58 -1.80
C SER A 482 -5.01 -25.57 -0.85
N GLY A 483 -5.91 -24.71 -1.36
CA GLY A 483 -6.71 -23.80 -0.55
C GLY A 483 -8.13 -23.68 -1.08
N LEU A 484 -9.10 -23.71 -0.18
CA LEU A 484 -10.52 -23.55 -0.48
C LEU A 484 -11.19 -22.58 0.50
N SER A 485 -12.28 -21.93 0.10
CA SER A 485 -13.18 -21.29 1.04
C SER A 485 -13.74 -22.33 2.04
N PRO A 486 -14.14 -21.94 3.27
CA PRO A 486 -14.62 -22.91 4.27
C PRO A 486 -15.82 -23.75 3.85
N ASP A 487 -16.67 -23.22 2.96
CA ASP A 487 -17.81 -23.92 2.34
C ASP A 487 -17.40 -24.76 1.11
N GLU A 488 -16.10 -24.76 0.79
CA GLU A 488 -15.46 -25.50 -0.31
C GLU A 488 -15.95 -25.10 -1.72
N LYS A 489 -16.62 -23.95 -1.85
CA LYS A 489 -17.11 -23.47 -3.16
C LYS A 489 -16.05 -22.77 -3.98
N LEU A 490 -15.15 -22.01 -3.35
CA LEU A 490 -14.15 -21.20 -4.03
C LEU A 490 -12.76 -21.81 -3.91
N VAL A 491 -12.02 -21.85 -5.02
CA VAL A 491 -10.62 -22.27 -5.05
C VAL A 491 -9.74 -21.05 -4.80
N GLU A 492 -8.97 -21.09 -3.73
CA GLU A 492 -8.14 -19.98 -3.27
C GLU A 492 -6.66 -20.15 -3.58
N ILE A 493 -6.19 -21.41 -3.67
CA ILE A 493 -4.79 -21.73 -3.93
C ILE A 493 -4.69 -22.95 -4.83
N VAL A 494 -3.83 -22.86 -5.83
CA VAL A 494 -3.41 -23.99 -6.67
C VAL A 494 -1.91 -24.18 -6.58
N GLU A 495 -1.45 -25.45 -6.58
CA GLU A 495 -0.04 -25.82 -6.55
C GLU A 495 0.27 -26.88 -7.60
N LEU A 496 1.50 -26.87 -8.12
CA LEU A 496 2.06 -27.98 -8.92
C LEU A 496 3.12 -28.70 -8.08
N PRO A 497 2.75 -29.81 -7.41
CA PRO A 497 3.67 -30.51 -6.49
C PRO A 497 4.94 -31.06 -7.19
N GLN A 498 4.85 -31.33 -8.49
CA GLN A 498 5.96 -31.81 -9.31
C GLN A 498 7.04 -30.76 -9.59
N ASN A 499 6.72 -29.46 -9.42
CA ASN A 499 7.66 -28.37 -9.57
C ASN A 499 8.31 -28.00 -8.23
N LYS A 500 9.54 -27.46 -8.27
CA LYS A 500 10.28 -26.99 -7.07
C LYS A 500 9.44 -26.08 -6.21
N TRP A 501 8.82 -25.06 -6.84
CA TRP A 501 7.92 -24.11 -6.19
C TRP A 501 7.01 -23.45 -7.26
N HIS A 502 5.76 -23.87 -7.36
CA HIS A 502 4.81 -23.33 -8.33
C HIS A 502 3.47 -23.18 -7.64
N ILE A 503 3.15 -21.94 -7.24
CA ILE A 503 1.98 -21.62 -6.44
C ILE A 503 1.25 -20.43 -7.07
N GLY A 504 -0.06 -20.58 -7.24
CA GLY A 504 -0.99 -19.51 -7.59
C GLY A 504 -1.98 -19.28 -6.46
N VAL A 505 -2.21 -18.02 -6.08
CA VAL A 505 -3.17 -17.64 -5.04
C VAL A 505 -4.18 -16.63 -5.57
N GLN A 506 -5.45 -16.78 -5.19
CA GLN A 506 -6.53 -15.87 -5.61
C GLN A 506 -6.52 -14.56 -4.82
N PHE A 507 -6.03 -14.59 -3.61
CA PHE A 507 -5.89 -13.44 -2.73
C PHE A 507 -4.58 -12.66 -2.97
N HIS A 508 -4.42 -11.55 -2.24
CA HIS A 508 -3.29 -10.63 -2.34
C HIS A 508 -2.42 -10.68 -1.07
N PRO A 509 -1.44 -11.62 -0.98
CA PRO A 509 -0.60 -11.77 0.21
C PRO A 509 0.34 -10.57 0.42
N GLU A 510 0.60 -9.79 -0.63
CA GLU A 510 1.44 -8.59 -0.57
C GLU A 510 0.87 -7.53 0.38
N PHE A 511 -0.44 -7.45 0.56
CA PHE A 511 -1.06 -6.48 1.46
C PHE A 511 -0.81 -6.77 2.94
N LYS A 512 -0.41 -7.99 3.28
CA LYS A 512 -0.18 -8.40 4.68
C LYS A 512 1.29 -8.54 5.04
N SER A 513 2.20 -8.44 4.08
CA SER A 513 3.64 -8.53 4.32
C SER A 513 4.17 -7.31 5.06
N ARG A 514 5.07 -7.53 6.02
CA ARG A 514 5.72 -6.49 6.83
C ARG A 514 7.24 -6.72 6.84
N PRO A 515 8.07 -5.67 6.98
CA PRO A 515 9.52 -5.84 6.99
C PRO A 515 10.02 -6.67 8.18
N ASN A 516 9.32 -6.61 9.31
CA ASN A 516 9.62 -7.36 10.53
C ASN A 516 8.80 -8.66 10.69
N LYS A 517 7.86 -8.91 9.77
CA LYS A 517 7.03 -10.11 9.67
C LYS A 517 6.75 -10.40 8.20
N PRO A 518 7.75 -10.87 7.43
CA PRO A 518 7.57 -11.22 6.03
C PRO A 518 6.45 -12.24 5.85
N HIS A 519 5.65 -12.07 4.81
CA HIS A 519 4.59 -13.02 4.51
C HIS A 519 5.19 -14.38 4.13
N PRO A 520 4.68 -15.52 4.65
CA PRO A 520 5.30 -16.83 4.50
C PRO A 520 5.47 -17.26 3.03
N LEU A 521 4.52 -16.94 2.16
CA LEU A 521 4.63 -17.27 0.73
C LEU A 521 5.77 -16.51 0.05
N PHE A 522 5.95 -15.22 0.32
CA PHE A 522 7.07 -14.45 -0.21
C PHE A 522 8.41 -14.92 0.34
N ALA A 523 8.49 -15.22 1.64
CA ALA A 523 9.70 -15.74 2.25
C ALA A 523 10.12 -17.08 1.62
N SER A 524 9.17 -18.00 1.45
CA SER A 524 9.43 -19.31 0.84
C SER A 524 9.70 -19.22 -0.67
N PHE A 525 9.03 -18.31 -1.40
CA PHE A 525 9.31 -18.10 -2.81
C PHE A 525 10.76 -17.63 -3.02
N ILE A 526 11.22 -16.66 -2.22
CA ILE A 526 12.61 -16.20 -2.29
C ILE A 526 13.59 -17.30 -1.86
N GLU A 527 13.27 -18.10 -0.86
CA GLU A 527 14.08 -19.27 -0.48
C GLU A 527 14.24 -20.24 -1.66
N ALA A 528 13.15 -20.55 -2.36
CA ALA A 528 13.18 -21.40 -3.54
C ALA A 528 13.99 -20.78 -4.69
N ALA A 529 13.85 -19.48 -4.92
CA ALA A 529 14.62 -18.75 -5.93
C ALA A 529 16.12 -18.74 -5.61
N VAL A 530 16.51 -18.61 -4.33
CA VAL A 530 17.91 -18.72 -3.90
C VAL A 530 18.48 -20.11 -4.19
N LYS A 531 17.70 -21.18 -3.96
CA LYS A 531 18.11 -22.56 -4.26
C LYS A 531 18.15 -22.88 -5.76
N ASN A 532 17.51 -22.07 -6.59
CA ASN A 532 17.47 -22.19 -8.05
C ASN A 532 18.53 -21.33 -8.77
N LYS A 533 19.47 -20.78 -8.06
CA LYS A 533 20.54 -19.89 -8.56
C LYS A 533 21.62 -20.63 -9.35
#